data_7a322f1a416d27ef38cbe44986a20848
#
_entry.id   7a322f1a416d27ef38cbe44986a20848
#
_cell.length_a   1.000
_cell.length_b   1.000
_cell.length_c   1.000
_cell.angle_alpha   90.00
_cell.angle_beta   90.00
_cell.angle_gamma   90.00
#
_symmetry.space_group_name_H-M   'P 1'
#
loop_
_entity.id
_entity.type
_entity.pdbx_description
1 polymer ?
#
loop_
_entity_poly.entity_id
_entity_poly.type
_entity_poly.pdbx_seq_one_letter_code
_entity_poly.pdbx_strand_id
1 'polypeptide(L)' 'MSIQIQTQNAISTLTHAFAPLNCLIMASRKSGFSFTLVNEHGIARHSERLYPDQYSSDEPLQAVIERTRQALVA' A
#
# COMPACT_ATOMS: atom_id res chain seq x y z
N MET A 1 -5.82 -17.57 -8.40
CA MET A 1 -5.85 -16.65 -9.50
C MET A 1 -6.26 -15.28 -9.11
N SER A 2 -7.44 -15.17 -8.54
CA SER A 2 -7.95 -13.87 -8.16
C SER A 2 -7.07 -13.16 -7.12
N ILE A 3 -6.37 -13.91 -6.27
CA ILE A 3 -5.53 -13.32 -5.24
C ILE A 3 -4.40 -12.49 -5.85
N GLN A 4 -3.76 -13.02 -6.90
CA GLN A 4 -2.69 -12.27 -7.54
C GLN A 4 -3.20 -11.00 -8.20
N ILE A 5 -4.36 -11.10 -8.84
CA ILE A 5 -4.95 -9.94 -9.49
C ILE A 5 -5.31 -8.89 -8.45
N GLN A 6 -5.89 -9.31 -7.33
CA GLN A 6 -6.25 -8.38 -6.26
C GLN A 6 -5.01 -7.70 -5.68
N THR A 7 -3.93 -8.45 -5.49
CA THR A 7 -2.70 -7.89 -4.97
C THR A 7 -2.13 -6.87 -5.94
N GLN A 8 -2.10 -7.18 -7.23
CA GLN A 8 -1.58 -6.25 -8.23
C GLN A 8 -2.42 -5.00 -8.31
N ASN A 9 -3.73 -5.14 -8.24
CA ASN A 9 -4.62 -3.99 -8.26
C ASN A 9 -4.41 -3.12 -7.04
N ALA A 10 -4.22 -3.73 -5.87
CA ALA A 10 -3.98 -2.98 -4.65
C ALA A 10 -2.67 -2.21 -4.75
N ILE A 11 -1.62 -2.86 -5.25
CA ILE A 11 -0.32 -2.21 -5.41
C ILE A 11 -0.43 -1.02 -6.35
N SER A 12 -1.12 -1.20 -7.47
CA SER A 12 -1.30 -0.13 -8.43
C SER A 12 -2.08 1.03 -7.82
N THR A 13 -3.13 0.72 -7.08
CA THR A 13 -3.94 1.74 -6.42
C THR A 13 -3.12 2.51 -5.40
N LEU A 14 -2.32 1.81 -4.61
CA LEU A 14 -1.47 2.46 -3.61
C LEU A 14 -0.43 3.36 -4.29
N THR A 15 0.18 2.86 -5.36
CA THR A 15 1.20 3.61 -6.07
C THR A 15 0.64 4.92 -6.62
N HIS A 16 -0.55 4.86 -7.22
CA HIS A 16 -1.17 6.06 -7.75
C HIS A 16 -1.64 7.01 -6.65
N ALA A 17 -2.15 6.45 -5.56
CA ALA A 17 -2.70 7.27 -4.49
C ALA A 17 -1.62 8.08 -3.79
N PHE A 18 -0.40 7.56 -3.72
CA PHE A 18 0.66 8.23 -2.98
C PHE A 18 1.71 8.88 -3.88
N ALA A 19 1.49 8.89 -5.19
CA ALA A 19 2.41 9.60 -6.05
C ALA A 19 2.52 11.06 -5.60
N PRO A 20 3.69 11.68 -5.72
CA PRO A 20 4.93 11.21 -6.37
C PRO A 20 5.83 10.36 -5.48
N LEU A 21 5.38 9.95 -4.32
CA LEU A 21 6.16 9.06 -3.48
C LEU A 21 6.27 7.69 -4.13
N ASN A 22 7.41 7.04 -3.95
CA ASN A 22 7.59 5.69 -4.45
C ASN A 22 7.07 4.69 -3.43
N CYS A 23 6.39 3.67 -3.93
CA CYS A 23 5.80 2.63 -3.08
C CYS A 23 6.60 1.36 -3.27
N LEU A 24 7.41 1.01 -2.28
CA LEU A 24 8.21 -0.20 -2.30
C LEU A 24 7.41 -1.34 -1.68
N ILE A 25 7.29 -2.43 -2.40
CA ILE A 25 6.45 -3.55 -2.01
C ILE A 25 7.31 -4.73 -1.58
N MET A 26 6.98 -5.30 -0.44
CA MET A 26 7.62 -6.53 0.04
C MET A 26 6.55 -7.57 0.28
N ALA A 27 6.65 -8.69 -0.46
CA ALA A 27 5.68 -9.76 -0.35
C ALA A 27 5.92 -10.56 0.92
N SER A 28 4.83 -11.01 1.52
CA SER A 28 4.89 -11.88 2.67
C SER A 28 4.82 -13.34 2.21
N ARG A 29 5.42 -14.24 2.99
CA ARG A 29 5.35 -15.65 2.67
C ARG A 29 3.96 -16.21 2.88
N LYS A 30 3.25 -15.71 3.88
CA LYS A 30 1.96 -16.29 4.22
C LYS A 30 0.86 -15.62 3.44
N SER A 31 0.62 -14.38 3.70
CA SER A 31 -0.45 -13.66 3.01
C SER A 31 -0.22 -12.18 3.22
N GLY A 32 -0.77 -11.39 2.30
CA GLY A 32 -0.62 -9.96 2.37
C GLY A 32 0.74 -9.49 1.87
N PHE A 33 0.98 -8.23 2.06
CA PHE A 33 2.25 -7.61 1.69
C PHE A 33 2.44 -6.37 2.53
N SER A 34 3.68 -5.89 2.58
CA SER A 34 3.95 -4.62 3.23
C SER A 34 4.40 -3.63 2.17
N PHE A 35 4.15 -2.35 2.43
CA PHE A 35 4.61 -1.30 1.54
C PHE A 35 5.31 -0.23 2.35
N THR A 36 6.30 0.39 1.71
CA THR A 36 7.05 1.49 2.30
C THR A 36 7.03 2.64 1.32
N LEU A 37 6.63 3.80 1.79
CA LEU A 37 6.61 5.00 0.98
C LEU A 37 7.91 5.76 1.18
N VAL A 38 8.61 6.01 0.08
CA VAL A 38 9.87 6.73 0.13
C VAL A 38 9.77 7.97 -0.73
N ASN A 39 10.47 9.02 -0.31
CA ASN A 39 10.46 10.26 -1.07
C ASN A 39 11.51 10.20 -2.19
N GLU A 40 11.70 11.32 -2.89
CA GLU A 40 12.61 11.38 -4.03
C GLU A 40 14.06 11.16 -3.62
N HIS A 41 14.37 11.31 -2.35
CA HIS A 41 15.72 11.08 -1.84
C HIS A 41 15.90 9.68 -1.27
N GLY A 42 14.89 8.82 -1.42
CA GLY A 42 14.96 7.46 -0.91
C GLY A 42 14.73 7.33 0.58
N ILE A 43 14.25 8.38 1.22
CA ILE A 43 14.00 8.35 2.67
C ILE A 43 12.61 7.81 2.92
N ALA A 44 12.52 6.81 3.80
CA ALA A 44 11.23 6.20 4.13
C ALA A 44 10.38 7.18 4.92
N ARG A 45 9.13 7.36 4.47
CA ARG A 45 8.19 8.27 5.11
C ARG A 45 7.13 7.51 5.88
N HIS A 46 6.80 6.29 5.44
CA HIS A 46 5.76 5.49 6.08
C HIS A 46 5.93 4.05 5.65
N SER A 47 5.63 3.13 6.54
CA SER A 47 5.66 1.72 6.24
C SER A 47 4.46 1.06 6.92
N GLU A 48 3.79 0.16 6.20
CA GLU A 48 2.61 -0.48 6.74
C GLU A 48 2.43 -1.84 6.07
N ARG A 49 1.82 -2.76 6.80
CA ARG A 49 1.53 -4.10 6.32
C ARG A 49 0.04 -4.23 6.04
N LEU A 50 -0.29 -4.83 4.91
CA LEU A 50 -1.67 -5.08 4.52
C LEU A 50 -1.94 -6.57 4.50
N TYR A 51 -3.09 -6.94 5.01
CA TYR A 51 -3.57 -8.33 4.97
C TYR A 51 -4.63 -8.46 3.88
N PRO A 52 -4.87 -9.70 3.40
CA PRO A 52 -5.78 -9.87 2.26
C PRO A 52 -7.16 -9.28 2.46
N ASP A 53 -7.69 -9.30 3.66
CA ASP A 53 -9.01 -8.73 3.92
C ASP A 53 -9.01 -7.21 3.84
N GLN A 54 -7.84 -6.58 3.84
CA GLN A 54 -7.73 -5.13 3.74
C GLN A 54 -7.65 -4.64 2.30
N TYR A 55 -7.38 -5.52 1.34
CA TYR A 55 -7.29 -5.09 -0.05
C TYR A 55 -8.13 -5.96 -1.00
N SER A 56 -8.94 -6.85 -0.45
CA SER A 56 -9.81 -7.67 -1.28
C SER A 56 -11.02 -6.89 -1.79
N SER A 57 -11.28 -5.73 -1.23
CA SER A 57 -12.33 -4.84 -1.71
C SER A 57 -11.86 -3.40 -1.59
N ASP A 58 -12.64 -2.49 -2.20
CA ASP A 58 -12.22 -1.10 -2.28
C ASP A 58 -12.33 -0.37 -0.95
N GLU A 59 -13.37 -0.66 -0.16
CA GLU A 59 -13.61 0.10 1.06
C GLU A 59 -12.47 -0.01 2.06
N PRO A 60 -12.03 -1.21 2.45
CA PRO A 60 -10.92 -1.30 3.40
C PRO A 60 -9.64 -0.69 2.85
N LEU A 61 -9.40 -0.85 1.54
CA LEU A 61 -8.20 -0.29 0.93
C LEU A 61 -8.22 1.23 0.97
N GLN A 62 -9.38 1.83 0.66
CA GLN A 62 -9.50 3.29 0.72
C GLN A 62 -9.31 3.80 2.14
N ALA A 63 -9.77 3.05 3.14
CA ALA A 63 -9.57 3.43 4.53
C ALA A 63 -8.09 3.44 4.89
N VAL A 64 -7.33 2.46 4.39
CA VAL A 64 -5.88 2.44 4.61
C VAL A 64 -5.23 3.65 3.95
N ILE A 65 -5.63 3.98 2.73
CA ILE A 65 -5.06 5.10 2.00
C ILE A 65 -5.31 6.40 2.75
N GLU A 66 -6.53 6.62 3.20
CA GLU A 66 -6.86 7.84 3.93
C GLU A 66 -6.09 7.96 5.22
N ARG A 67 -6.01 6.87 5.97
CA ARG A 67 -5.25 6.87 7.22
C ARG A 67 -3.79 7.18 6.98
N THR A 68 -3.23 6.60 5.93
CA THR A 68 -1.82 6.81 5.60
C THR A 68 -1.58 8.25 5.16
N ARG A 69 -2.49 8.82 4.38
CA ARG A 69 -2.35 10.21 3.96
C ARG A 69 -2.31 11.15 5.16
N GLN A 70 -3.15 10.90 6.12
CA GLN A 70 -3.18 11.72 7.32
C GLN A 70 -1.88 11.59 8.10
N ALA A 71 -1.33 10.39 8.16
CA ALA A 71 -0.07 10.17 8.83
C ALA A 71 1.07 10.92 8.13
N LEU A 72 1.02 11.01 6.79
CA LEU A 72 2.07 11.68 6.03
C LEU A 72 2.07 13.19 6.23
N VAL A 73 0.92 13.78 6.46
CA VAL A 73 0.84 15.23 6.62
C VAL A 73 0.90 15.67 8.08
N ALA A 74 0.86 14.74 9.00
CA ALA A 74 0.85 15.05 10.43
C ALA A 74 2.22 15.50 10.95
#